data_b6dc22ef320ad12f0854ead9616c0d37
#
_entry.id   b6dc22ef320ad12f0854ead9616c0d37
#
_cell.length_a   1.000
_cell.length_b   1.000
_cell.length_c   1.000
_cell.angle_alpha   90.00
_cell.angle_beta   90.00
_cell.angle_gamma   90.00
#
_symmetry.space_group_name_H-M   'P 1'
#
loop_
_entity.id
_entity.type
_entity.pdbx_description
1 polymer ?
#
loop_
_entity_poly.entity_id
_entity_poly.type
_entity_poly.pdbx_seq_one_letter_code
_entity_poly.pdbx_strand_id
1 'polypeptide(L)'
;MSSPSPIPMSSQQSATANQEGHSFPLPSFRSILTRLSGLSRHALSNRRPWAEIVDRTAFSRPVSFSDAASRVRKNAAYFRVNYLIVLAAVLAYSLLSHPFTLLTLVGLAAAWIFLYSHRQSDQPLVILGRSYSDTQVLFGLGLVTLIAILVTSVLSLLITALMVGAGIVSAHGAFRDPEDLFLDESQPLGSGFASMFSGAATSAGASMMSRV
;
A
#
# COMPACT_ATOMS: atom_id res chain seq x y z
N MET A 1 -30.41 -76.13 9.38
CA MET A 1 -31.12 -74.96 9.90
C MET A 1 -30.12 -73.84 10.06
N SER A 2 -30.02 -73.03 9.02
CA SER A 2 -29.04 -71.92 8.98
C SER A 2 -29.83 -70.62 9.09
N SER A 3 -29.57 -69.85 10.17
CA SER A 3 -30.16 -68.53 10.38
C SER A 3 -29.49 -67.49 9.49
N PRO A 4 -30.24 -66.59 8.86
CA PRO A 4 -29.65 -65.52 8.08
C PRO A 4 -29.22 -64.34 9.00
N SER A 5 -28.04 -63.81 8.72
CA SER A 5 -27.47 -62.63 9.37
C SER A 5 -28.23 -61.34 8.98
N PRO A 6 -28.42 -60.39 9.90
CA PRO A 6 -29.06 -59.13 9.58
C PRO A 6 -28.11 -58.19 8.80
N ILE A 7 -28.72 -57.57 7.77
CA ILE A 7 -28.08 -56.53 6.93
C ILE A 7 -27.96 -55.24 7.73
N PRO A 8 -26.84 -54.54 7.76
CA PRO A 8 -26.77 -53.22 8.38
C PRO A 8 -27.51 -52.18 7.53
N MET A 9 -28.47 -51.53 8.11
CA MET A 9 -29.16 -50.38 7.50
C MET A 9 -28.16 -49.20 7.41
N SER A 10 -27.83 -48.84 6.19
CA SER A 10 -27.16 -47.60 5.84
C SER A 10 -28.04 -46.43 6.24
N SER A 11 -27.66 -45.70 7.26
CA SER A 11 -28.28 -44.42 7.60
C SER A 11 -28.02 -43.42 6.47
N GLN A 12 -29.08 -43.10 5.73
CA GLN A 12 -29.10 -41.96 4.82
C GLN A 12 -28.85 -40.68 5.66
N GLN A 13 -27.66 -40.21 5.59
CA GLN A 13 -27.31 -38.88 6.03
C GLN A 13 -27.98 -37.90 5.08
N SER A 14 -29.08 -37.31 5.56
CA SER A 14 -29.73 -36.17 4.89
C SER A 14 -28.70 -35.06 4.70
N ALA A 15 -28.28 -34.89 3.47
CA ALA A 15 -27.47 -33.72 3.08
C ALA A 15 -28.40 -32.50 3.21
N THR A 16 -28.36 -31.87 4.37
CA THR A 16 -28.84 -30.51 4.53
C THR A 16 -27.88 -29.63 3.70
N ALA A 17 -28.35 -29.23 2.53
CA ALA A 17 -27.70 -28.20 1.73
C ALA A 17 -27.70 -26.92 2.57
N ASN A 18 -26.61 -26.69 3.29
CA ASN A 18 -26.28 -25.37 3.79
C ASN A 18 -26.08 -24.48 2.58
N GLN A 19 -27.10 -23.69 2.28
CA GLN A 19 -26.92 -22.46 1.52
C GLN A 19 -25.99 -21.57 2.35
N GLU A 20 -24.69 -21.73 2.14
CA GLU A 20 -23.70 -20.74 2.54
C GLU A 20 -24.00 -19.48 1.74
N GLY A 21 -24.83 -18.61 2.33
CA GLY A 21 -24.88 -17.23 1.91
C GLY A 21 -23.43 -16.71 1.87
N HIS A 22 -22.97 -16.31 0.70
CA HIS A 22 -21.68 -15.66 0.51
C HIS A 22 -21.72 -14.31 1.24
N SER A 23 -21.66 -14.33 2.56
CA SER A 23 -21.27 -13.17 3.35
C SER A 23 -19.78 -13.01 3.16
N PHE A 24 -19.37 -12.07 2.31
CA PHE A 24 -17.99 -11.60 2.29
C PHE A 24 -17.65 -11.14 3.72
N PRO A 25 -16.77 -11.85 4.44
CA PRO A 25 -16.38 -11.42 5.77
C PRO A 25 -15.61 -10.13 5.64
N LEU A 26 -16.27 -9.01 5.96
CA LEU A 26 -15.57 -7.73 6.05
C LEU A 26 -14.47 -7.88 7.09
N PRO A 27 -13.22 -7.56 6.73
CA PRO A 27 -12.11 -7.70 7.66
C PRO A 27 -12.40 -6.87 8.91
N SER A 28 -12.29 -7.48 10.08
CA SER A 28 -12.48 -6.76 11.34
C SER A 28 -11.53 -5.57 11.40
N PHE A 29 -11.93 -4.47 12.04
CA PHE A 29 -11.10 -3.26 12.17
C PHE A 29 -9.68 -3.56 12.67
N ARG A 30 -9.55 -4.54 13.58
CA ARG A 30 -8.23 -5.02 14.03
C ARG A 30 -7.40 -5.62 12.90
N SER A 31 -8.00 -6.40 12.00
CA SER A 31 -7.27 -7.00 10.88
C SER A 31 -6.85 -5.94 9.85
N ILE A 32 -7.65 -4.88 9.68
CA ILE A 32 -7.26 -3.73 8.85
C ILE A 32 -6.08 -3.00 9.49
N LEU A 33 -6.15 -2.71 10.79
CA LEU A 33 -5.05 -2.05 11.52
C LEU A 33 -3.76 -2.88 11.51
N THR A 34 -3.84 -4.19 11.72
CA THR A 34 -2.65 -5.06 11.66
C THR A 34 -2.07 -5.14 10.25
N ARG A 35 -2.89 -5.18 9.21
CA ARG A 35 -2.43 -5.12 7.82
C ARG A 35 -1.80 -3.77 7.50
N LEU A 36 -2.43 -2.66 7.90
CA LEU A 36 -1.88 -1.31 7.72
C LEU A 36 -0.56 -1.13 8.47
N SER A 37 -0.47 -1.60 9.72
CA SER A 37 0.78 -1.52 10.49
C SER A 37 1.89 -2.42 9.89
N GLY A 38 1.54 -3.58 9.35
CA GLY A 38 2.49 -4.44 8.63
C GLY A 38 2.99 -3.80 7.33
N LEU A 39 2.06 -3.26 6.53
CA LEU A 39 2.39 -2.56 5.29
C LEU A 39 3.23 -1.30 5.54
N SER A 40 2.89 -0.51 6.58
CA SER A 40 3.66 0.69 6.91
C SER A 40 5.07 0.36 7.40
N ARG A 41 5.24 -0.67 8.21
CA ARG A 41 6.58 -1.13 8.64
C ARG A 41 7.40 -1.61 7.46
N HIS A 42 6.84 -2.43 6.58
CA HIS A 42 7.52 -2.92 5.39
C HIS A 42 7.83 -1.78 4.41
N ALA A 43 6.90 -0.85 4.19
CA ALA A 43 7.14 0.33 3.38
C ALA A 43 8.25 1.22 3.97
N LEU A 44 8.21 1.46 5.27
CA LEU A 44 9.22 2.28 5.96
C LEU A 44 10.60 1.61 6.03
N SER A 45 10.70 0.28 6.01
CA SER A 45 11.99 -0.42 5.93
C SER A 45 12.69 -0.22 4.59
N ASN A 46 11.94 0.03 3.51
CA ASN A 46 12.47 0.27 2.17
C ASN A 46 12.76 1.75 1.86
N ARG A 47 12.72 2.62 2.88
CA ARG A 47 13.09 4.02 2.71
C ARG A 47 14.60 4.15 2.47
N ARG A 48 14.99 5.04 1.59
CA ARG A 48 16.38 5.43 1.41
C ARG A 48 16.80 6.40 2.53
N PRO A 49 18.09 6.47 2.88
CA PRO A 49 18.59 7.43 3.88
C PRO A 49 18.19 8.87 3.53
N TRP A 50 17.70 9.61 4.51
CA TRP A 50 17.33 11.01 4.29
C TRP A 50 18.51 11.89 3.92
N ALA A 51 19.72 11.52 4.34
CA ALA A 51 20.95 12.22 3.97
C ALA A 51 21.15 12.27 2.45
N GLU A 52 20.80 11.19 1.73
CA GLU A 52 20.89 11.14 0.26
C GLU A 52 19.92 12.11 -0.42
N ILE A 53 18.75 12.36 0.17
CA ILE A 53 17.76 13.29 -0.38
C ILE A 53 18.23 14.72 -0.25
N VAL A 54 18.83 15.09 0.91
CA VAL A 54 19.26 16.46 1.20
C VAL A 54 20.70 16.74 0.81
N ASP A 55 21.36 15.80 0.16
CA ASP A 55 22.75 15.97 -0.29
C ASP A 55 22.85 17.09 -1.34
N ARG A 56 23.40 18.22 -0.91
CA ARG A 56 23.53 19.42 -1.74
C ARG A 56 24.48 19.24 -2.91
N THR A 57 25.43 18.32 -2.81
CA THR A 57 26.44 18.08 -3.86
C THR A 57 25.84 17.40 -5.08
N ALA A 58 24.73 16.68 -4.89
CA ALA A 58 24.02 15.97 -5.94
C ALA A 58 22.98 16.84 -6.70
N PHE A 59 22.85 18.13 -6.36
CA PHE A 59 21.93 19.02 -7.07
C PHE A 59 22.62 19.72 -8.24
N SER A 60 22.06 19.53 -9.42
CA SER A 60 22.50 20.18 -10.65
C SER A 60 21.32 20.71 -11.46
N ARG A 61 21.56 21.77 -12.24
CA ARG A 61 20.51 22.33 -13.10
C ARG A 61 20.27 21.40 -14.31
N PRO A 62 19.03 20.99 -14.60
CA PRO A 62 18.74 20.20 -15.79
C PRO A 62 19.04 20.99 -17.07
N VAL A 63 19.59 20.32 -18.08
CA VAL A 63 19.99 20.94 -19.35
C VAL A 63 18.77 21.23 -20.23
N SER A 64 17.70 20.42 -20.10
CA SER A 64 16.49 20.54 -20.90
C SER A 64 15.26 20.07 -20.09
N PHE A 65 14.08 20.38 -20.60
CA PHE A 65 12.84 19.85 -20.01
C PHE A 65 12.78 18.31 -20.09
N SER A 66 13.26 17.71 -21.17
CA SER A 66 13.35 16.26 -21.32
C SER A 66 14.29 15.65 -20.28
N ASP A 67 15.43 16.29 -20.00
CA ASP A 67 16.36 15.89 -18.96
C ASP A 67 15.69 15.98 -17.57
N ALA A 68 15.04 17.11 -17.27
CA ALA A 68 14.30 17.27 -16.02
C ALA A 68 13.24 16.16 -15.83
N ALA A 69 12.46 15.86 -16.86
CA ALA A 69 11.45 14.80 -16.80
C ALA A 69 12.06 13.41 -16.60
N SER A 70 13.19 13.13 -17.26
CA SER A 70 13.96 11.90 -17.06
C SER A 70 14.46 11.75 -15.64
N ARG A 71 15.05 12.84 -15.07
CA ARG A 71 15.55 12.90 -13.70
C ARG A 71 14.42 12.67 -12.68
N VAL A 72 13.28 13.35 -12.85
CA VAL A 72 12.08 13.13 -11.99
C VAL A 72 11.67 11.67 -12.00
N ARG A 73 11.62 11.02 -13.18
CA ARG A 73 11.23 9.61 -13.28
C ARG A 73 12.22 8.68 -12.57
N LYS A 74 13.53 8.88 -12.76
CA LYS A 74 14.58 8.09 -12.12
C LYS A 74 14.55 8.28 -10.60
N ASN A 75 14.53 9.53 -10.13
CA ASN A 75 14.48 9.86 -8.71
C ASN A 75 13.17 9.38 -8.06
N ALA A 76 12.02 9.45 -8.75
CA ALA A 76 10.76 8.92 -8.25
C ALA A 76 10.78 7.40 -8.10
N ALA A 77 11.46 6.69 -8.97
CA ALA A 77 11.64 5.23 -8.83
C ALA A 77 12.54 4.90 -7.63
N TYR A 78 13.64 5.61 -7.46
CA TYR A 78 14.63 5.38 -6.40
C TYR A 78 14.12 5.81 -5.01
N PHE A 79 13.58 7.03 -4.88
CA PHE A 79 13.10 7.62 -3.62
C PHE A 79 11.59 7.44 -3.40
N ARG A 80 10.94 6.50 -4.08
CA ARG A 80 9.47 6.39 -4.08
C ARG A 80 8.86 6.38 -2.67
N VAL A 81 9.47 5.67 -1.71
CA VAL A 81 8.98 5.58 -0.34
C VAL A 81 9.14 6.91 0.39
N ASN A 82 10.28 7.55 0.23
CA ASN A 82 10.56 8.85 0.83
C ASN A 82 9.62 9.92 0.26
N TYR A 83 9.37 9.90 -1.05
CA TYR A 83 8.44 10.82 -1.70
C TYR A 83 6.99 10.60 -1.25
N LEU A 84 6.58 9.34 -1.04
CA LEU A 84 5.28 9.05 -0.45
C LEU A 84 5.18 9.58 0.99
N ILE A 85 6.27 9.52 1.78
CA ILE A 85 6.30 10.10 3.13
C ILE A 85 6.16 11.62 3.06
N VAL A 86 6.83 12.28 2.12
CA VAL A 86 6.70 13.74 1.91
C VAL A 86 5.26 14.11 1.52
N LEU A 87 4.66 13.38 0.57
CA LEU A 87 3.26 13.58 0.17
C LEU A 87 2.30 13.39 1.37
N ALA A 88 2.51 12.33 2.15
CA ALA A 88 1.71 12.07 3.35
C ALA A 88 1.88 13.16 4.41
N ALA A 89 3.08 13.69 4.59
CA ALA A 89 3.36 14.79 5.52
C ALA A 89 2.66 16.10 5.08
N VAL A 90 2.70 16.43 3.78
CA VAL A 90 1.99 17.60 3.23
C VAL A 90 0.50 17.44 3.42
N LEU A 91 -0.06 16.26 3.14
CA LEU A 91 -1.47 15.96 3.34
C LEU A 91 -1.87 16.06 4.82
N ALA A 92 -1.08 15.46 5.72
CA ALA A 92 -1.32 15.54 7.16
C ALA A 92 -1.28 16.99 7.66
N TYR A 93 -0.31 17.77 7.23
CA TYR A 93 -0.22 19.19 7.55
C TYR A 93 -1.45 19.95 7.05
N SER A 94 -1.88 19.71 5.80
CA SER A 94 -3.06 20.36 5.22
C SER A 94 -4.34 20.00 5.98
N LEU A 95 -4.51 18.74 6.39
CA LEU A 95 -5.67 18.32 7.19
C LEU A 95 -5.66 18.94 8.59
N LEU A 96 -4.51 18.97 9.26
CA LEU A 96 -4.36 19.58 10.59
C LEU A 96 -4.62 21.09 10.56
N SER A 97 -4.26 21.76 9.45
CA SER A 97 -4.53 23.19 9.24
C SER A 97 -6.00 23.49 8.97
N HIS A 98 -6.83 22.47 8.67
CA HIS A 98 -8.26 22.61 8.37
C HIS A 98 -9.09 21.71 9.30
N PRO A 99 -9.28 22.12 10.59
CA PRO A 99 -9.88 21.26 11.61
C PRO A 99 -11.31 20.83 11.29
N PHE A 100 -12.12 21.66 10.64
CA PHE A 100 -13.49 21.30 10.23
C PHE A 100 -13.48 20.18 9.17
N THR A 101 -12.57 20.24 8.20
CA THR A 101 -12.40 19.19 7.20
C THR A 101 -11.94 17.89 7.84
N LEU A 102 -11.00 17.97 8.77
CA LEU A 102 -10.52 16.81 9.52
C LEU A 102 -11.65 16.16 10.34
N LEU A 103 -12.44 16.97 11.06
CA LEU A 103 -13.60 16.49 11.83
C LEU A 103 -14.64 15.84 10.93
N THR A 104 -14.91 16.42 9.76
CA THR A 104 -15.83 15.82 8.78
C THR A 104 -15.34 14.45 8.30
N LEU A 105 -14.06 14.33 7.96
CA LEU A 105 -13.48 13.05 7.52
C LEU A 105 -13.49 12.01 8.63
N VAL A 106 -13.12 12.39 9.85
CA VAL A 106 -13.16 11.50 11.04
C VAL A 106 -14.60 11.08 11.32
N GLY A 107 -15.55 12.00 11.28
CA GLY A 107 -16.97 11.72 11.49
C GLY A 107 -17.54 10.76 10.43
N LEU A 108 -17.21 10.99 9.16
CA LEU A 108 -17.59 10.07 8.07
C LEU A 108 -16.95 8.68 8.24
N ALA A 109 -15.66 8.62 8.56
CA ALA A 109 -14.98 7.34 8.83
C ALA A 109 -15.62 6.60 10.00
N ALA A 110 -15.94 7.30 11.09
CA ALA A 110 -16.64 6.74 12.23
C ALA A 110 -18.04 6.24 11.83
N ALA A 111 -18.80 7.02 11.06
CA ALA A 111 -20.12 6.62 10.59
C ALA A 111 -20.05 5.34 9.73
N TRP A 112 -19.10 5.24 8.81
CA TRP A 112 -18.87 4.03 8.01
C TRP A 112 -18.48 2.83 8.85
N ILE A 113 -17.59 3.02 9.84
CA ILE A 113 -17.16 1.94 10.73
C ILE A 113 -18.33 1.47 11.61
N PHE A 114 -19.05 2.37 12.26
CA PHE A 114 -20.09 2.00 13.22
C PHE A 114 -21.39 1.56 12.56
N LEU A 115 -21.85 2.26 11.51
CA LEU A 115 -23.14 2.00 10.89
C LEU A 115 -23.08 0.88 9.85
N TYR A 116 -21.93 0.60 9.28
CA TYR A 116 -21.77 -0.40 8.23
C TYR A 116 -20.85 -1.55 8.63
N SER A 117 -19.58 -1.27 9.02
CA SER A 117 -18.58 -2.32 9.23
C SER A 117 -18.70 -3.06 10.56
N HIS A 118 -19.16 -2.40 11.63
CA HIS A 118 -19.25 -3.01 12.97
C HIS A 118 -20.60 -3.71 13.21
N ARG A 119 -21.50 -3.57 12.29
CA ARG A 119 -22.83 -4.16 12.38
C ARG A 119 -22.82 -5.64 11.96
N GLN A 120 -23.51 -6.49 12.73
CA GLN A 120 -23.79 -7.87 12.32
C GLN A 120 -24.88 -7.84 11.25
N SER A 121 -24.62 -8.51 10.12
CA SER A 121 -25.48 -8.49 8.91
C SER A 121 -26.91 -8.95 9.13
N ASP A 122 -27.20 -9.62 10.25
CA ASP A 122 -28.49 -10.24 10.51
C ASP A 122 -29.46 -9.38 11.36
N GLN A 123 -29.02 -8.18 11.81
CA GLN A 123 -29.89 -7.32 12.62
C GLN A 123 -30.18 -6.00 11.89
N PRO A 124 -31.46 -5.66 11.64
CA PRO A 124 -31.83 -4.39 11.05
C PRO A 124 -31.39 -3.23 11.97
N LEU A 125 -30.87 -2.16 11.38
CA LEU A 125 -30.49 -0.97 12.14
C LEU A 125 -31.76 -0.23 12.57
N VAL A 126 -32.00 -0.14 13.87
CA VAL A 126 -33.13 0.61 14.41
C VAL A 126 -32.68 2.02 14.82
N ILE A 127 -33.11 3.04 14.07
CA ILE A 127 -32.88 4.45 14.39
C ILE A 127 -34.25 5.12 14.59
N LEU A 128 -34.45 5.77 15.73
CA LEU A 128 -35.70 6.47 16.09
C LEU A 128 -36.95 5.57 15.95
N GLY A 129 -36.84 4.26 16.29
CA GLY A 129 -37.95 3.32 16.20
C GLY A 129 -38.27 2.79 14.80
N ARG A 130 -37.47 3.13 13.78
CA ARG A 130 -37.59 2.58 12.42
C ARG A 130 -36.42 1.64 12.13
N SER A 131 -36.75 0.50 11.55
CA SER A 131 -35.77 -0.48 11.09
C SER A 131 -35.33 -0.18 9.66
N TYR A 132 -34.03 -0.11 9.45
CA TYR A 132 -33.42 0.13 8.14
C TYR A 132 -32.68 -1.12 7.65
N SER A 133 -32.89 -1.48 6.39
CA SER A 133 -32.14 -2.56 5.74
C SER A 133 -30.69 -2.12 5.44
N ASP A 134 -29.80 -3.10 5.19
CA ASP A 134 -28.40 -2.83 4.86
C ASP A 134 -28.23 -1.95 3.63
N THR A 135 -29.06 -2.19 2.61
CA THR A 135 -29.07 -1.40 1.38
C THR A 135 -29.46 0.06 1.65
N GLN A 136 -30.46 0.28 2.53
CA GLN A 136 -30.88 1.63 2.90
C GLN A 136 -29.79 2.37 3.69
N VAL A 137 -29.10 1.66 4.61
CA VAL A 137 -27.98 2.23 5.39
C VAL A 137 -26.82 2.58 4.44
N LEU A 138 -26.47 1.68 3.52
CA LEU A 138 -25.42 1.91 2.54
C LEU A 138 -25.72 3.12 1.65
N PHE A 139 -26.94 3.19 1.12
CA PHE A 139 -27.38 4.30 0.28
C PHE A 139 -27.40 5.61 1.07
N GLY A 140 -27.90 5.61 2.30
CA GLY A 140 -27.92 6.76 3.19
C GLY A 140 -26.51 7.28 3.52
N LEU A 141 -25.59 6.37 3.88
CA LEU A 141 -24.19 6.71 4.13
C LEU A 141 -23.50 7.27 2.86
N GLY A 142 -23.75 6.65 1.71
CA GLY A 142 -23.24 7.13 0.43
C GLY A 142 -23.73 8.55 0.11
N LEU A 143 -25.02 8.81 0.30
CA LEU A 143 -25.61 10.12 0.08
C LEU A 143 -25.05 11.17 1.06
N VAL A 144 -24.97 10.86 2.34
CA VAL A 144 -24.35 11.75 3.37
C VAL A 144 -22.90 12.04 3.02
N THR A 145 -22.13 11.03 2.61
CA THR A 145 -20.74 11.19 2.18
C THR A 145 -20.64 12.13 0.99
N LEU A 146 -21.49 11.95 -0.03
CA LEU A 146 -21.52 12.81 -1.21
C LEU A 146 -21.84 14.28 -0.83
N ILE A 147 -22.87 14.47 -0.02
CA ILE A 147 -23.25 15.82 0.45
C ILE A 147 -22.11 16.43 1.26
N ALA A 148 -21.51 15.69 2.17
CA ALA A 148 -20.38 16.18 2.98
C ALA A 148 -19.19 16.59 2.09
N ILE A 149 -18.84 15.82 1.07
CA ILE A 149 -17.77 16.16 0.12
C ILE A 149 -18.11 17.43 -0.67
N LEU A 150 -19.36 17.59 -1.10
CA LEU A 150 -19.80 18.75 -1.90
C LEU A 150 -19.90 20.04 -1.06
N VAL A 151 -20.38 19.92 0.19
CA VAL A 151 -20.58 21.09 1.08
C VAL A 151 -19.28 21.51 1.76
N THR A 152 -18.45 20.54 2.12
CA THR A 152 -17.14 20.81 2.73
C THR A 152 -16.07 20.84 1.64
N SER A 153 -15.13 21.76 1.72
CA SER A 153 -14.01 21.88 0.75
C SER A 153 -13.01 20.72 0.82
N VAL A 154 -13.43 19.50 1.24
CA VAL A 154 -12.58 18.32 1.39
C VAL A 154 -11.85 18.00 0.10
N LEU A 155 -12.58 17.91 -1.01
CA LEU A 155 -12.01 17.55 -2.31
C LEU A 155 -10.99 18.58 -2.79
N SER A 156 -11.31 19.86 -2.66
CA SER A 156 -10.41 20.97 -3.02
C SER A 156 -9.13 20.92 -2.18
N LEU A 157 -9.25 20.71 -0.87
CA LEU A 157 -8.10 20.58 0.04
C LEU A 157 -7.21 19.39 -0.34
N LEU A 158 -7.79 18.23 -0.62
CA LEU A 158 -7.02 17.04 -1.00
C LEU A 158 -6.29 17.25 -2.33
N ILE A 159 -6.95 17.83 -3.33
CA ILE A 159 -6.33 18.15 -4.62
C ILE A 159 -5.20 19.16 -4.43
N THR A 160 -5.42 20.22 -3.67
CA THR A 160 -4.40 21.24 -3.39
C THR A 160 -3.19 20.64 -2.66
N ALA A 161 -3.42 19.84 -1.62
CA ALA A 161 -2.34 19.17 -0.90
C ALA A 161 -1.53 18.22 -1.80
N LEU A 162 -2.24 17.46 -2.66
CA LEU A 162 -1.59 16.57 -3.63
C LEU A 162 -0.76 17.35 -4.65
N MET A 163 -1.31 18.46 -5.19
CA MET A 163 -0.59 19.32 -6.15
C MET A 163 0.65 19.95 -5.53
N VAL A 164 0.55 20.48 -4.30
CA VAL A 164 1.70 21.04 -3.57
C VAL A 164 2.75 19.96 -3.31
N GLY A 165 2.34 18.81 -2.80
CA GLY A 165 3.25 17.70 -2.54
C GLY A 165 3.91 17.18 -3.82
N ALA A 166 3.14 17.02 -4.91
CA ALA A 166 3.67 16.62 -6.21
C ALA A 166 4.65 17.68 -6.77
N GLY A 167 4.35 18.96 -6.57
CA GLY A 167 5.25 20.06 -6.94
C GLY A 167 6.59 19.97 -6.21
N ILE A 168 6.57 19.75 -4.89
CA ILE A 168 7.79 19.59 -4.07
C ILE A 168 8.61 18.40 -4.56
N VAL A 169 7.99 17.25 -4.73
CA VAL A 169 8.65 16.01 -5.18
C VAL A 169 9.21 16.17 -6.60
N SER A 170 8.45 16.78 -7.50
CA SER A 170 8.88 17.01 -8.88
C SER A 170 10.01 18.00 -8.97
N ALA A 171 9.97 19.08 -8.20
CA ALA A 171 11.07 20.05 -8.12
C ALA A 171 12.35 19.39 -7.60
N HIS A 172 12.26 18.68 -6.47
CA HIS A 172 13.40 17.93 -5.95
C HIS A 172 13.94 16.94 -7.00
N GLY A 173 13.06 16.12 -7.60
CA GLY A 173 13.46 15.10 -8.57
C GLY A 173 14.06 15.67 -9.85
N ALA A 174 13.66 16.89 -10.28
CA ALA A 174 14.20 17.53 -11.46
C ALA A 174 15.62 18.07 -11.25
N PHE A 175 15.90 18.59 -10.05
CA PHE A 175 17.18 19.19 -9.75
C PHE A 175 18.22 18.21 -9.19
N ARG A 176 17.79 17.08 -8.60
CA ARG A 176 18.70 16.05 -8.13
C ARG A 176 19.25 15.24 -9.31
N ASP A 177 20.59 15.17 -9.40
CA ASP A 177 21.26 14.33 -10.39
C ASP A 177 21.11 12.84 -10.01
N PRO A 178 20.59 11.98 -10.88
CA PRO A 178 20.43 10.58 -10.59
C PRO A 178 21.67 9.72 -10.92
N GLU A 179 22.73 10.28 -11.50
CA GLU A 179 23.87 9.49 -11.98
C GLU A 179 24.56 8.71 -10.86
N ASP A 180 24.76 9.34 -9.70
CA ASP A 180 25.39 8.72 -8.54
C ASP A 180 24.55 7.59 -7.92
N LEU A 181 23.22 7.62 -8.09
CA LEU A 181 22.30 6.66 -7.45
C LEU A 181 22.34 5.27 -8.06
N PHE A 182 22.78 5.16 -9.30
CA PHE A 182 22.79 3.91 -10.07
C PHE A 182 24.20 3.35 -10.25
N LEU A 183 25.24 4.05 -9.78
CA LEU A 183 26.63 3.57 -9.83
C LEU A 183 26.81 2.35 -8.91
N ASP A 184 26.23 2.35 -7.73
CA ASP A 184 26.29 1.22 -6.78
C ASP A 184 25.48 0.01 -7.27
N GLU A 185 24.39 0.24 -8.01
CA GLU A 185 23.54 -0.83 -8.56
C GLU A 185 24.08 -1.38 -9.89
N SER A 186 25.00 -0.63 -10.51
CA SER A 186 25.67 -0.99 -11.77
C SER A 186 26.93 -1.86 -11.56
N GLN A 187 27.28 -2.19 -10.32
CA GLN A 187 28.25 -3.27 -10.09
C GLN A 187 27.54 -4.58 -10.40
N PRO A 188 27.79 -5.21 -11.58
CA PRO A 188 27.14 -6.44 -11.91
C PRO A 188 27.57 -7.49 -10.87
N LEU A 189 26.61 -8.12 -10.22
CA LEU A 189 26.80 -9.34 -9.42
C LEU A 189 27.63 -10.40 -10.16
N GLY A 190 27.86 -10.19 -11.48
CA GLY A 190 28.69 -11.01 -12.34
C GLY A 190 30.21 -10.79 -12.19
N SER A 191 30.70 -9.63 -11.75
CA SER A 191 32.14 -9.41 -11.64
C SER A 191 32.78 -10.14 -10.45
N GLY A 192 32.08 -10.21 -9.31
CA GLY A 192 32.52 -10.98 -8.13
C GLY A 192 32.46 -12.47 -8.37
N PHE A 193 31.41 -12.93 -9.09
CA PHE A 193 31.27 -14.34 -9.41
C PHE A 193 32.22 -14.78 -10.54
N ALA A 194 32.40 -13.95 -11.55
CA ALA A 194 33.35 -14.20 -12.64
C ALA A 194 34.81 -14.18 -12.17
N SER A 195 35.18 -13.28 -11.22
CA SER A 195 36.52 -13.26 -10.65
C SER A 195 36.80 -14.47 -9.75
N MET A 196 35.79 -15.01 -9.08
CA MET A 196 35.91 -16.26 -8.33
C MET A 196 36.19 -17.47 -9.26
N PHE A 197 35.54 -17.52 -10.42
CA PHE A 197 35.77 -18.57 -11.39
C PHE A 197 37.08 -18.43 -12.18
N SER A 198 37.49 -17.19 -12.54
CA SER A 198 38.76 -16.96 -13.21
C SER A 198 39.97 -17.26 -12.30
N GLY A 199 39.86 -16.98 -11.00
CA GLY A 199 40.88 -17.35 -10.01
C GLY A 199 41.04 -18.87 -9.84
N ALA A 200 39.95 -19.64 -9.94
CA ALA A 200 39.99 -21.09 -9.89
C ALA A 200 40.58 -21.74 -11.17
N ALA A 201 40.35 -21.13 -12.33
CA ALA A 201 40.88 -21.63 -13.61
C ALA A 201 42.42 -21.39 -13.75
N THR A 202 42.95 -20.30 -13.20
CA THR A 202 44.40 -20.02 -13.20
C THR A 202 45.16 -20.91 -12.22
N SER A 203 44.59 -21.29 -11.09
CA SER A 203 45.23 -22.21 -10.13
C SER A 203 45.24 -23.66 -10.61
N ALA A 204 44.25 -24.09 -11.41
CA ALA A 204 44.22 -25.42 -12.01
C ALA A 204 45.23 -25.60 -13.17
N GLY A 205 45.48 -24.50 -13.95
CA GLY A 205 46.48 -24.51 -15.01
C GLY A 205 47.91 -24.56 -14.54
N ALA A 206 48.22 -23.90 -13.43
CA ALA A 206 49.57 -23.86 -12.86
C ALA A 206 50.01 -25.21 -12.26
N SER A 207 49.11 -26.01 -11.76
CA SER A 207 49.42 -27.33 -11.19
C SER A 207 49.63 -28.45 -12.24
N MET A 208 49.26 -28.25 -13.48
CA MET A 208 49.52 -29.20 -14.59
C MET A 208 50.85 -28.95 -15.28
N MET A 209 51.43 -27.74 -15.17
CA MET A 209 52.70 -27.41 -15.84
C MET A 209 53.98 -27.70 -15.00
N SER A 210 53.80 -28.11 -13.73
CA SER A 210 54.91 -28.49 -12.85
C SER A 210 55.15 -30.03 -12.78
N ARG A 211 54.55 -30.82 -13.67
CA ARG A 211 54.71 -32.26 -13.76
C ARG A 211 55.23 -32.75 -15.12
N VAL A 212 56.09 -31.99 -15.80
CA VAL A 212 56.84 -32.49 -16.93
C VAL A 212 58.34 -32.33 -16.68
#